data_39771c8e12de1d3ab022eb27a551e06a
#
_entry.id   39771c8e12de1d3ab022eb27a551e06a
#
_cell.length_a   1.000
_cell.length_b   1.000
_cell.length_c   1.000
_cell.angle_alpha   90.00
_cell.angle_beta   90.00
_cell.angle_gamma   90.00
#
_symmetry.space_group_name_H-M   'P 1'
#
loop_
_entity.id
_entity.type
_entity.pdbx_description
1 polymer ?
#
loop_
_entity_poly.entity_id
_entity_poly.type
_entity_poly.pdbx_seq_one_letter_code
_entity_poly.pdbx_strand_id
1 'polypeptide(L)'
;MKTQQTLNIIFYTNIVLSLLAVVLFETNTLIGGWWADNRSADFLCTTFLELFSLCAIPVAFRLVRPGRSNTARMNYDRRAILRLVLLGLPLLLNTFAYYAFMGVPFGYMAIILFLCLLFVVPTQKRYEREKASFETTDNSPENA
;
A
#
# COMPACT_ATOMS: atom_id res chain seq x y z
N MET A 1 -12.02 17.26 -6.80
CA MET A 1 -10.96 17.35 -7.82
C MET A 1 -9.55 17.32 -7.23
N LYS A 2 -9.24 18.14 -6.26
CA LYS A 2 -7.89 18.15 -5.66
C LYS A 2 -7.48 16.80 -5.04
N THR A 3 -8.38 16.13 -4.36
CA THR A 3 -8.11 14.82 -3.71
C THR A 3 -7.79 13.72 -4.71
N GLN A 4 -8.48 13.69 -5.83
CA GLN A 4 -8.22 12.71 -6.87
C GLN A 4 -6.83 12.91 -7.51
N GLN A 5 -6.44 14.16 -7.74
CA GLN A 5 -5.09 14.47 -8.20
C GLN A 5 -4.04 14.03 -7.19
N THR A 6 -4.29 14.26 -5.90
CA THR A 6 -3.41 13.78 -4.83
C THR A 6 -3.32 12.25 -4.80
N LEU A 7 -4.43 11.55 -4.95
CA LEU A 7 -4.45 10.08 -5.04
C LEU A 7 -3.63 9.57 -6.21
N ASN A 8 -3.81 10.16 -7.38
CA ASN A 8 -3.04 9.80 -8.57
C ASN A 8 -1.55 10.05 -8.37
N ILE A 9 -1.19 11.19 -7.81
CA ILE A 9 0.21 11.55 -7.52
C ILE A 9 0.83 10.53 -6.57
N ILE A 10 0.17 10.19 -5.47
CA ILE A 10 0.66 9.20 -4.50
C ILE A 10 0.82 7.84 -5.17
N PHE A 11 -0.17 7.42 -5.96
CA PHE A 11 -0.13 6.14 -6.66
C PHE A 11 1.04 6.06 -7.64
N TYR A 12 1.16 7.03 -8.55
CA TYR A 12 2.24 7.04 -9.52
C TYR A 12 3.61 7.22 -8.88
N THR A 13 3.72 8.04 -7.83
CA THR A 13 4.96 8.20 -7.07
C THR A 13 5.41 6.89 -6.45
N ASN A 14 4.49 6.13 -5.84
CA ASN A 14 4.81 4.82 -5.28
C ASN A 14 5.32 3.84 -6.35
N ILE A 15 4.62 3.76 -7.48
CA ILE A 15 5.03 2.87 -8.58
C ILE A 15 6.38 3.28 -9.15
N VAL A 16 6.57 4.56 -9.45
CA VAL A 16 7.82 5.08 -10.01
C VAL A 16 8.98 4.85 -9.03
N LEU A 17 8.77 5.12 -7.76
CA LEU A 17 9.78 4.93 -6.71
C LEU A 17 10.15 3.45 -6.55
N SER A 18 9.17 2.56 -6.57
CA SER A 18 9.40 1.11 -6.52
C SER A 18 10.16 0.61 -7.74
N LEU A 19 9.75 1.02 -8.95
CA LEU A 19 10.44 0.66 -10.18
C LEU A 19 11.86 1.25 -10.23
N LEU A 20 12.03 2.50 -9.79
CA LEU A 20 13.34 3.14 -9.71
C LEU A 20 14.28 2.37 -8.78
N ALA A 21 13.78 1.95 -7.61
CA ALA A 21 14.56 1.14 -6.69
C ALA A 21 15.00 -0.18 -7.34
N VAL A 22 14.08 -0.89 -7.99
CA VAL A 22 14.41 -2.12 -8.72
C VAL A 22 15.49 -1.88 -9.76
N VAL A 23 15.34 -0.87 -10.60
CA VAL A 23 16.32 -0.54 -11.67
C VAL A 23 17.67 -0.19 -11.08
N LEU A 24 17.75 0.62 -10.01
CA LEU A 24 19.01 1.00 -9.38
C LEU A 24 19.77 -0.20 -8.81
N PHE A 25 19.05 -1.16 -8.23
CA PHE A 25 19.67 -2.38 -7.69
C PHE A 25 20.03 -3.38 -8.79
N GLU A 26 19.16 -3.57 -9.79
CA GLU A 26 19.42 -4.50 -10.92
C GLU A 26 20.55 -4.02 -11.84
N THR A 27 20.76 -2.72 -11.97
CA THR A 27 21.90 -2.16 -12.72
C THR A 27 23.23 -2.17 -11.95
N ASN A 28 23.26 -2.77 -10.76
CA ASN A 28 24.42 -2.77 -9.86
C ASN A 28 24.95 -1.37 -9.51
N THR A 29 24.13 -0.34 -9.67
CA THR A 29 24.46 1.02 -9.24
C THR A 29 24.52 1.10 -7.72
N LEU A 30 23.65 0.33 -7.04
CA LEU A 30 23.66 0.11 -5.61
C LEU A 30 23.96 -1.36 -5.33
N ILE A 31 24.97 -1.61 -4.54
CA ILE A 31 25.35 -2.97 -4.14
C ILE A 31 24.40 -3.39 -3.00
N GLY A 32 23.64 -4.45 -3.21
CA GLY A 32 22.76 -5.02 -2.19
C GLY A 32 23.49 -5.97 -1.23
N GLY A 33 22.75 -6.51 -0.26
CA GLY A 33 23.24 -7.53 0.63
C GLY A 33 24.01 -7.04 1.86
N TRP A 34 23.85 -5.78 2.24
CA TRP A 34 24.57 -5.20 3.41
C TRP A 34 24.31 -5.94 4.72
N TRP A 35 23.16 -6.54 4.86
CA TRP A 35 22.73 -7.25 6.06
C TRP A 35 22.50 -8.75 5.84
N ALA A 36 22.92 -9.27 4.70
CA ALA A 36 22.75 -10.68 4.35
C ALA A 36 23.42 -11.64 5.35
N ASP A 37 24.49 -11.21 5.99
CA ASP A 37 25.24 -12.03 6.98
C ASP A 37 24.56 -12.08 8.36
N ASN A 38 23.63 -11.19 8.64
CA ASN A 38 22.98 -11.10 9.94
C ASN A 38 21.66 -11.88 9.96
N ARG A 39 21.73 -13.20 10.19
CA ARG A 39 20.59 -14.11 10.21
C ARG A 39 19.49 -13.71 11.21
N SER A 40 19.87 -13.17 12.36
CA SER A 40 18.89 -12.76 13.39
C SER A 40 18.08 -11.53 12.92
N ALA A 41 18.76 -10.56 12.32
CA ALA A 41 18.09 -9.39 11.76
C ALA A 41 17.21 -9.77 10.55
N ASP A 42 17.70 -10.65 9.68
CA ASP A 42 16.95 -11.16 8.54
C ASP A 42 15.65 -11.83 8.99
N PHE A 43 15.72 -12.75 9.95
CA PHE A 43 14.55 -13.44 10.49
C PHE A 43 13.53 -12.48 11.11
N LEU A 44 13.99 -11.54 11.94
CA LEU A 44 13.12 -10.57 12.60
C LEU A 44 12.45 -9.63 11.58
N CYS A 45 13.22 -9.11 10.64
CA CYS A 45 12.69 -8.24 9.58
C CYS A 45 11.72 -8.98 8.67
N THR A 46 12.04 -10.20 8.27
CA THR A 46 11.15 -11.03 7.45
C THR A 46 9.83 -11.25 8.16
N THR A 47 9.86 -11.75 9.39
CA THR A 47 8.65 -12.03 10.17
C THR A 47 7.82 -10.76 10.38
N PHE A 48 8.45 -9.66 10.76
CA PHE A 48 7.76 -8.39 11.00
C PHE A 48 7.13 -7.82 9.73
N LEU A 49 7.88 -7.77 8.62
CA LEU A 49 7.40 -7.23 7.36
C LEU A 49 6.31 -8.11 6.73
N GLU A 50 6.44 -9.43 6.82
CA GLU A 50 5.40 -10.35 6.36
C GLU A 50 4.10 -10.15 7.14
N LEU A 51 4.14 -10.17 8.47
CA LEU A 51 2.96 -9.94 9.31
C LEU A 51 2.36 -8.57 9.07
N PHE A 52 3.19 -7.53 8.98
CA PHE A 52 2.75 -6.18 8.70
C PHE A 52 2.06 -6.08 7.35
N SER A 53 2.64 -6.66 6.31
CA SER A 53 2.08 -6.68 4.96
C SER A 53 0.77 -7.46 4.88
N LEU A 54 0.71 -8.63 5.51
CA LEU A 54 -0.50 -9.45 5.58
C LEU A 54 -1.64 -8.75 6.33
N CYS A 55 -1.33 -8.01 7.38
CA CYS A 55 -2.32 -7.19 8.09
C CYS A 55 -2.73 -5.95 7.30
N ALA A 56 -1.79 -5.32 6.61
CA ALA A 56 -2.03 -4.10 5.82
C ALA A 56 -3.01 -4.34 4.68
N ILE A 57 -2.94 -5.49 4.00
CA ILE A 57 -3.81 -5.82 2.87
C ILE A 57 -5.30 -5.81 3.26
N PRO A 58 -5.78 -6.62 4.23
CA PRO A 58 -7.19 -6.63 4.59
C PRO A 58 -7.64 -5.30 5.21
N VAL A 59 -6.79 -4.63 5.97
CA VAL A 59 -7.10 -3.32 6.54
C VAL A 59 -7.27 -2.27 5.44
N ALA A 60 -6.41 -2.26 4.43
CA ALA A 60 -6.51 -1.35 3.30
C ALA A 60 -7.82 -1.53 2.52
N PHE A 61 -8.21 -2.77 2.25
CA PHE A 61 -9.48 -3.05 1.58
C PHE A 61 -10.70 -2.74 2.45
N ARG A 62 -10.58 -2.90 3.75
CA ARG A 62 -11.67 -2.64 4.72
C ARG A 62 -11.91 -1.15 4.96
N LEU A 63 -10.88 -0.31 4.83
CA LEU A 63 -10.94 1.13 5.05
C LEU A 63 -11.97 1.84 4.16
N VAL A 64 -12.22 1.34 2.96
CA VAL A 64 -13.10 1.97 1.97
C VAL A 64 -14.44 1.23 1.87
N ARG A 65 -14.69 0.23 2.69
CA ARG A 65 -15.96 -0.51 2.68
C ARG A 65 -17.07 0.33 3.30
N PRO A 66 -18.18 0.61 2.57
CA PRO A 66 -19.32 1.34 3.15
C PRO A 66 -19.99 0.51 4.25
N GLY A 67 -20.50 1.15 5.28
CA GLY A 67 -21.40 0.55 6.25
C GLY A 67 -20.80 0.04 7.57
N ARG A 68 -19.50 0.20 7.84
CA ARG A 68 -18.92 -0.17 9.13
C ARG A 68 -18.06 0.94 9.71
N SER A 69 -18.72 1.96 10.21
CA SER A 69 -18.05 3.16 10.67
C SER A 69 -18.16 3.35 12.18
N ASN A 70 -17.23 2.77 12.92
CA ASN A 70 -16.86 3.40 14.19
C ASN A 70 -15.84 4.55 14.00
N THR A 71 -15.40 4.77 12.78
CA THR A 71 -14.51 5.86 12.38
C THR A 71 -15.26 6.89 11.52
N ALA A 72 -16.49 7.18 11.87
CA ALA A 72 -17.43 8.03 11.13
C ALA A 72 -17.00 9.51 10.91
N ARG A 73 -15.83 9.90 11.40
CA ARG A 73 -15.31 11.27 11.27
C ARG A 73 -14.24 11.45 10.20
N MET A 74 -13.80 10.37 9.55
CA MET A 74 -12.84 10.50 8.45
C MET A 74 -13.57 10.54 7.12
N ASN A 75 -13.37 11.62 6.38
CA ASN A 75 -13.88 11.75 5.02
C ASN A 75 -13.34 10.65 4.11
N TYR A 76 -14.11 10.25 3.10
CA TYR A 76 -13.71 9.28 2.09
C TYR A 76 -12.31 9.56 1.52
N ASP A 77 -12.00 10.82 1.28
CA ASP A 77 -10.74 11.26 0.71
C ASP A 77 -9.52 10.83 1.58
N ARG A 78 -9.63 11.02 2.89
CA ARG A 78 -8.57 10.59 3.81
C ARG A 78 -8.41 9.07 3.86
N ARG A 79 -9.53 8.35 3.81
CA ARG A 79 -9.51 6.88 3.79
C ARG A 79 -8.87 6.33 2.51
N ALA A 80 -9.17 6.94 1.37
CA ALA A 80 -8.57 6.58 0.11
C ALA A 80 -7.05 6.82 0.09
N ILE A 81 -6.59 7.97 0.61
CA ILE A 81 -5.17 8.28 0.76
C ILE A 81 -4.50 7.28 1.70
N LEU A 82 -5.11 7.03 2.86
CA LEU A 82 -4.58 6.09 3.85
C LEU A 82 -4.46 4.67 3.28
N ARG A 83 -5.44 4.24 2.48
CA ARG A 83 -5.38 2.95 1.77
C ARG A 83 -4.16 2.85 0.85
N LEU A 84 -3.92 3.88 0.04
CA LEU A 84 -2.77 3.91 -0.87
C LEU A 84 -1.43 3.92 -0.12
N VAL A 85 -1.34 4.70 0.95
CA VAL A 85 -0.15 4.76 1.80
C VAL A 85 0.06 3.41 2.51
N LEU A 86 -1.00 2.82 3.03
CA LEU A 86 -0.94 1.54 3.75
C LEU A 86 -0.52 0.37 2.86
N LEU A 87 -0.82 0.42 1.56
CA LEU A 87 -0.34 -0.57 0.58
C LEU A 87 1.03 -0.20 0.02
N GLY A 88 1.27 1.07 -0.23
CA GLY A 88 2.52 1.55 -0.82
C GLY A 88 3.71 1.48 0.13
N LEU A 89 3.52 1.79 1.40
CA LEU A 89 4.59 1.77 2.39
C LEU A 89 5.19 0.36 2.56
N PRO A 90 4.42 -0.70 2.84
CA PRO A 90 4.99 -2.04 2.91
C PRO A 90 5.56 -2.53 1.57
N LEU A 91 5.02 -2.09 0.43
CA LEU A 91 5.61 -2.38 -0.88
C LEU A 91 7.05 -1.87 -0.97
N LEU A 92 7.27 -0.60 -0.64
CA LEU A 92 8.60 0.01 -0.66
C LEU A 92 9.54 -0.65 0.36
N LEU A 93 9.06 -0.93 1.56
CA LEU A 93 9.84 -1.59 2.61
C LEU A 93 10.25 -3.01 2.21
N ASN A 94 9.35 -3.81 1.64
CA ASN A 94 9.66 -5.15 1.15
C ASN A 94 10.62 -5.11 -0.04
N THR A 95 10.46 -4.16 -0.96
CA THR A 95 11.38 -3.98 -2.09
C THR A 95 12.77 -3.64 -1.59
N PHE A 96 12.89 -2.71 -0.66
CA PHE A 96 14.17 -2.35 -0.05
C PHE A 96 14.80 -3.51 0.73
N ALA A 97 14.01 -4.20 1.56
CA ALA A 97 14.46 -5.34 2.33
C ALA A 97 14.92 -6.52 1.45
N TYR A 98 14.25 -6.74 0.32
CA TYR A 98 14.70 -7.74 -0.66
C TYR A 98 16.15 -7.53 -1.07
N TYR A 99 16.52 -6.31 -1.39
CA TYR A 99 17.89 -6.00 -1.80
C TYR A 99 18.86 -5.89 -0.63
N ALA A 100 18.41 -5.47 0.55
CA ALA A 100 19.27 -5.37 1.74
C ALA A 100 19.68 -6.74 2.29
N PHE A 101 18.73 -7.68 2.34
CA PHE A 101 18.94 -9.03 2.88
C PHE A 101 19.12 -10.10 1.81
N MET A 102 18.84 -9.79 0.54
CA MET A 102 18.79 -10.76 -0.56
C MET A 102 17.81 -11.92 -0.30
N GLY A 103 16.77 -11.66 0.47
CA GLY A 103 15.80 -12.66 0.91
C GLY A 103 14.64 -12.82 -0.07
N VAL A 104 14.40 -14.05 -0.54
CA VAL A 104 13.31 -14.39 -1.47
C VAL A 104 11.91 -14.03 -0.94
N PRO A 105 11.58 -14.20 0.38
CA PRO A 105 10.25 -13.87 0.90
C PRO A 105 9.84 -12.41 0.68
N PHE A 106 10.76 -11.48 0.82
CA PHE A 106 10.50 -10.05 0.59
C PHE A 106 10.08 -9.75 -0.86
N GLY A 107 10.68 -10.46 -1.83
CA GLY A 107 10.32 -10.34 -3.24
C GLY A 107 8.89 -10.80 -3.51
N TYR A 108 8.48 -11.93 -2.97
CA TYR A 108 7.11 -12.43 -3.11
C TYR A 108 6.09 -11.48 -2.48
N MET A 109 6.37 -10.98 -1.28
CA MET A 109 5.48 -10.01 -0.63
C MET A 109 5.38 -8.70 -1.40
N ALA A 110 6.49 -8.21 -1.96
CA ALA A 110 6.50 -7.03 -2.83
C ALA A 110 5.62 -7.22 -4.07
N ILE A 111 5.69 -8.38 -4.72
CA ILE A 111 4.84 -8.70 -5.88
C ILE A 111 3.36 -8.72 -5.50
N ILE A 112 3.01 -9.39 -4.40
CA ILE A 112 1.63 -9.46 -3.91
C ILE A 112 1.09 -8.06 -3.60
N LEU A 113 1.86 -7.23 -2.90
CA LEU A 113 1.48 -5.86 -2.59
C LEU A 113 1.35 -4.99 -3.85
N PHE A 114 2.22 -5.19 -4.83
CA PHE A 114 2.14 -4.49 -6.11
C PHE A 114 0.86 -4.85 -6.86
N LEU A 115 0.50 -6.13 -6.92
CA LEU A 115 -0.76 -6.58 -7.51
C LEU A 115 -1.97 -5.99 -6.77
N CYS A 116 -1.94 -6.00 -5.43
CA CYS A 116 -2.98 -5.36 -4.63
C CYS A 116 -3.10 -3.86 -4.93
N LEU A 117 -1.97 -3.18 -5.12
CA LEU A 117 -1.94 -1.77 -5.48
C LEU A 117 -2.56 -1.51 -6.87
N LEU A 118 -2.30 -2.40 -7.84
CA LEU A 118 -2.92 -2.33 -9.17
C LEU A 118 -4.44 -2.49 -9.11
N PHE A 119 -4.96 -3.34 -8.23
CA PHE A 119 -6.41 -3.47 -8.01
C PHE A 119 -7.03 -2.21 -7.41
N VAL A 120 -6.25 -1.38 -6.77
CA VAL A 120 -6.68 -0.16 -6.08
C VAL A 120 -6.43 1.10 -6.92
N VAL A 121 -6.10 0.95 -8.21
CA VAL A 121 -5.84 2.10 -9.11
C VAL A 121 -6.94 3.16 -8.97
N PRO A 122 -6.58 4.42 -8.64
CA PRO A 122 -7.54 5.49 -8.43
C PRO A 122 -8.03 6.06 -9.77
N THR A 123 -8.86 5.28 -10.49
CA THR A 123 -9.50 5.74 -11.70
C THR A 123 -10.64 6.70 -11.34
N GLN A 124 -10.83 7.77 -12.11
CA GLN A 124 -11.87 8.76 -11.86
C GLN A 124 -13.26 8.15 -11.68
N LYS A 125 -13.64 7.24 -12.57
CA LYS A 125 -14.93 6.53 -12.50
C LYS A 125 -15.08 5.71 -11.21
N ARG A 126 -14.01 5.10 -10.75
CA ARG A 126 -14.00 4.34 -9.50
C ARG A 126 -14.10 5.24 -8.29
N TYR A 127 -13.34 6.34 -8.28
CA TYR A 127 -13.39 7.34 -7.22
C TYR A 127 -14.80 7.93 -7.07
N GLU A 128 -15.44 8.35 -8.16
CA GLU A 128 -16.78 8.89 -8.13
C GLU A 128 -17.83 7.86 -7.65
N ARG A 129 -17.71 6.61 -8.11
CA ARG A 129 -18.60 5.52 -7.71
C ARG A 129 -18.45 5.18 -6.22
N GLU A 130 -17.24 5.02 -5.74
CA GLU A 130 -16.95 4.70 -4.34
C GLU A 130 -17.38 5.85 -3.43
N LYS A 131 -17.11 7.08 -3.82
CA LYS A 131 -17.52 8.27 -3.08
C LYS A 131 -19.02 8.40 -2.98
N ALA A 132 -19.74 8.22 -4.10
CA ALA A 132 -21.20 8.24 -4.13
C ALA A 132 -21.82 7.16 -3.24
N SER A 133 -21.27 5.93 -3.27
CA SER A 133 -21.72 4.84 -2.40
C SER A 133 -21.48 5.14 -0.92
N PHE A 134 -20.37 5.77 -0.60
CA PHE A 134 -20.03 6.16 0.76
C PHE A 134 -20.96 7.25 1.30
N GLU A 135 -21.22 8.29 0.52
CA GLU A 135 -22.14 9.38 0.88
C GLU A 135 -23.58 8.89 1.04
N THR A 136 -24.03 7.98 0.18
CA THR A 136 -25.38 7.38 0.26
C THR A 136 -25.54 6.58 1.55
N THR A 137 -24.52 5.86 1.98
CA THR A 137 -24.57 5.06 3.22
C THR A 137 -24.54 5.96 4.45
N ASP A 138 -23.80 7.07 4.42
CA ASP A 138 -23.69 8.01 5.55
C ASP A 138 -24.98 8.80 5.75
N ASN A 139 -25.71 9.08 4.67
CA ASN A 139 -27.01 9.80 4.68
C ASN A 139 -28.22 8.87 4.86
N SER A 140 -28.03 7.59 5.09
CA SER A 140 -29.13 6.66 5.35
C SER A 140 -29.79 6.95 6.70
N PRO A 141 -31.15 7.03 6.78
CA PRO A 141 -31.86 7.34 8.01
C PRO A 141 -31.69 6.29 9.13
N GLU A 142 -31.14 5.12 8.82
CA GLU A 142 -30.79 4.11 9.82
C GLU A 142 -29.58 4.46 10.68
N ASN A 143 -28.77 5.44 10.26
CA ASN A 143 -27.59 5.91 10.98
C ASN A 143 -27.80 7.28 11.67
N ALA A 144 -29.01 7.76 11.64
CA ALA A 144 -29.38 9.00 12.31
C ALA A 144 -29.69 8.77 13.79
#